data_61c5088e0f366b8ebb506ed52dab859d
#
_entry.id   61c5088e0f366b8ebb506ed52dab859d
#
_cell.length_a   1.000
_cell.length_b   1.000
_cell.length_c   1.000
_cell.angle_alpha   90.00
_cell.angle_beta   90.00
_cell.angle_gamma   90.00
#
_symmetry.space_group_name_H-M   'P 1'
#
loop_
_entity.id
_entity.type
_entity.pdbx_description
1 polymer ?
#
loop_
_entity_poly.entity_id
_entity_poly.type
_entity_poly.pdbx_seq_one_letter_code
_entity_poly.pdbx_strand_id
1 'polypeptide(L)'
;MTIIVTGGAGFIGSNFVFHMLNKYPDYRIICLDKLTYAGNLSTLAPVMDNPNFRFVKADICDRDAVYQLFEEEHPDMVVNFAAESHVDRSIENPGIFLETNIMGTSVLMDACRKYGIKRYHQASSDEVYGDLPLDRPDLFFTEETPIHTSSPYSSSKAAADLLVLAYHRTYGLPVSISRCSNNYGPYHFPEKLIPLM
;
A
#
# COMPACT_ATOMS: atom_id res chain seq x y z
N MET A 1 -9.38 0.86 18.29
CA MET A 1 -9.13 0.09 17.05
C MET A 1 -7.66 0.16 16.72
N THR A 2 -7.01 -0.97 16.44
CA THR A 2 -5.60 -1.05 16.03
C THR A 2 -5.50 -1.26 14.52
N ILE A 3 -4.72 -0.41 13.84
CA ILE A 3 -4.55 -0.44 12.38
C ILE A 3 -3.06 -0.59 12.06
N ILE A 4 -2.70 -1.60 11.27
CA ILE A 4 -1.38 -1.68 10.64
C ILE A 4 -1.45 -0.90 9.32
N VAL A 5 -0.54 0.06 9.17
CA VAL A 5 -0.32 0.83 7.94
C VAL A 5 1.04 0.46 7.39
N THR A 6 1.09 -0.27 6.28
CA THR A 6 2.35 -0.61 5.63
C THR A 6 2.76 0.49 4.64
N GLY A 7 4.05 0.69 4.45
CA GLY A 7 4.53 1.81 3.61
C GLY A 7 4.26 3.19 4.21
N GLY A 8 4.07 3.25 5.55
CA GLY A 8 3.67 4.48 6.24
C GLY A 8 4.76 5.53 6.38
N ALA A 9 6.02 5.23 6.08
CA ALA A 9 7.11 6.20 6.00
C ALA A 9 7.27 6.81 4.59
N GLY A 10 6.51 6.32 3.61
CA GLY A 10 6.43 6.89 2.26
C GLY A 10 5.43 8.04 2.17
N PHE A 11 5.32 8.63 0.98
CA PHE A 11 4.49 9.82 0.72
C PHE A 11 3.01 9.64 1.10
N ILE A 12 2.32 8.70 0.46
CA ILE A 12 0.87 8.52 0.68
C ILE A 12 0.59 7.96 2.08
N GLY A 13 1.39 6.97 2.50
CA GLY A 13 1.23 6.31 3.79
C GLY A 13 1.42 7.24 4.98
N SER A 14 2.40 8.17 4.95
CA SER A 14 2.62 9.13 6.03
C SER A 14 1.46 10.13 6.16
N ASN A 15 0.95 10.64 5.04
CA ASN A 15 -0.23 11.50 5.04
C ASN A 15 -1.46 10.77 5.60
N PHE A 16 -1.63 9.49 5.29
CA PHE A 16 -2.69 8.67 5.88
C PHE A 16 -2.49 8.48 7.40
N VAL A 17 -1.26 8.20 7.86
CA VAL A 17 -0.94 8.10 9.31
C VAL A 17 -1.30 9.39 10.03
N PHE A 18 -0.88 10.55 9.53
CA PHE A 18 -1.22 11.85 10.13
C PHE A 18 -2.72 12.10 10.17
N HIS A 19 -3.41 11.82 9.05
CA HIS A 19 -4.86 11.96 8.97
C HIS A 19 -5.56 11.11 10.03
N MET A 20 -5.16 9.84 10.17
CA MET A 20 -5.79 8.91 11.10
C MET A 20 -5.56 9.30 12.55
N LEU A 21 -4.34 9.65 12.94
CA LEU A 21 -4.01 10.07 14.31
C LEU A 21 -4.72 11.38 14.69
N ASN A 22 -4.89 12.29 13.73
CA ASN A 22 -5.59 13.55 13.98
C ASN A 22 -7.12 13.36 14.06
N LYS A 23 -7.69 12.58 13.16
CA LYS A 23 -9.15 12.40 13.07
C LYS A 23 -9.69 11.40 14.07
N TYR A 24 -8.90 10.39 14.44
CA TYR A 24 -9.28 9.31 15.33
C TYR A 24 -8.21 9.12 16.42
N PRO A 25 -8.13 10.05 17.40
CA PRO A 25 -7.06 10.07 18.39
C PRO A 25 -7.02 8.82 19.29
N ASP A 26 -8.13 8.09 19.41
CA ASP A 26 -8.24 6.84 20.17
C ASP A 26 -7.80 5.60 19.39
N TYR A 27 -7.44 5.74 18.09
CA TYR A 27 -6.97 4.62 17.30
C TYR A 27 -5.47 4.43 17.45
N ARG A 28 -5.05 3.19 17.62
CA ARG A 28 -3.64 2.81 17.60
C ARG A 28 -3.18 2.56 16.18
N ILE A 29 -2.17 3.27 15.74
CA ILE A 29 -1.59 3.18 14.39
C ILE A 29 -0.20 2.55 14.46
N ILE A 30 -0.03 1.40 13.83
CA ILE A 30 1.24 0.70 13.71
C ILE A 30 1.75 0.92 12.29
N CYS A 31 2.79 1.70 12.14
CA CYS A 31 3.44 1.95 10.85
C CYS A 31 4.52 0.90 10.60
N LEU A 32 4.33 0.03 9.63
CA LEU A 32 5.32 -0.93 9.17
C LEU A 32 5.95 -0.44 7.87
N ASP A 33 7.28 -0.26 7.85
CA ASP A 33 8.00 0.20 6.68
C ASP A 33 9.42 -0.38 6.65
N LYS A 34 9.88 -0.78 5.48
CA LYS A 34 11.24 -1.31 5.25
C LYS A 34 12.29 -0.20 5.20
N LEU A 35 11.87 1.06 4.99
CA LEU A 35 12.73 2.22 4.74
C LEU A 35 13.64 2.02 3.52
N THR A 36 13.01 1.77 2.37
CA THR A 36 13.71 1.77 1.07
C THR A 36 13.97 3.22 0.62
N TYR A 37 14.31 3.42 -0.63
CA TYR A 37 14.71 4.74 -1.16
C TYR A 37 13.67 5.85 -0.97
N ALA A 38 12.37 5.54 -0.97
CA ALA A 38 11.27 6.51 -0.83
C ALA A 38 10.69 6.56 0.59
N GLY A 39 11.08 5.66 1.48
CA GLY A 39 10.67 5.64 2.88
C GLY A 39 11.61 6.47 3.74
N ASN A 40 11.09 7.53 4.39
CA ASN A 40 11.92 8.42 5.21
C ASN A 40 11.35 8.56 6.62
N LEU A 41 12.09 8.05 7.61
CA LEU A 41 11.66 8.10 9.01
C LEU A 41 11.50 9.54 9.53
N SER A 42 12.27 10.51 9.01
CA SER A 42 12.12 11.91 9.42
C SER A 42 10.75 12.50 9.05
N THR A 43 10.07 11.96 8.04
CA THR A 43 8.68 12.32 7.71
C THR A 43 7.75 12.06 8.89
N LEU A 44 7.98 10.99 9.64
CA LEU A 44 7.14 10.59 10.77
C LEU A 44 7.50 11.29 12.10
N ALA A 45 8.55 12.13 12.11
CA ALA A 45 9.00 12.82 13.32
C ALA A 45 7.87 13.51 14.11
N PRO A 46 6.86 14.17 13.47
CA PRO A 46 5.78 14.83 14.20
C PRO A 46 4.91 13.90 15.05
N VAL A 47 4.93 12.60 14.79
CA VAL A 47 4.06 11.61 15.45
C VAL A 47 4.83 10.55 16.25
N MET A 48 6.16 10.59 16.25
CA MET A 48 6.98 9.57 16.92
C MET A 48 6.74 9.51 18.44
N ASP A 49 6.41 10.63 19.08
CA ASP A 49 6.12 10.70 20.53
C ASP A 49 4.62 10.50 20.84
N ASN A 50 3.77 10.24 19.84
CA ASN A 50 2.35 9.99 20.05
C ASN A 50 2.15 8.61 20.70
N PRO A 51 1.51 8.49 21.88
CA PRO A 51 1.33 7.21 22.59
C PRO A 51 0.52 6.18 21.78
N ASN A 52 -0.26 6.64 20.82
CA ASN A 52 -1.06 5.78 19.93
C ASN A 52 -0.37 5.49 18.59
N PHE A 53 0.90 5.87 18.43
CA PHE A 53 1.71 5.56 17.26
C PHE A 53 2.87 4.62 17.60
N ARG A 54 3.13 3.64 16.75
CA ARG A 54 4.31 2.77 16.82
C ARG A 54 4.90 2.62 15.42
N PHE A 55 6.20 2.85 15.28
CA PHE A 55 6.96 2.53 14.08
C PHE A 55 7.63 1.16 14.22
N VAL A 56 7.53 0.35 13.18
CA VAL A 56 8.17 -0.98 13.07
C VAL A 56 8.93 -1.02 11.76
N LYS A 57 10.25 -1.20 11.82
CA LYS A 57 11.08 -1.41 10.63
C LYS A 57 11.06 -2.88 10.25
N ALA A 58 10.31 -3.23 9.21
CA ALA A 58 10.25 -4.59 8.68
C ALA A 58 9.87 -4.59 7.20
N ASP A 59 10.17 -5.69 6.51
CA ASP A 59 9.74 -5.96 5.14
C ASP A 59 8.40 -6.69 5.17
N ILE A 60 7.45 -6.30 4.33
CA ILE A 60 6.17 -7.03 4.17
C ILE A 60 6.38 -8.44 3.60
N CYS A 61 7.52 -8.70 2.96
CA CYS A 61 7.91 -10.03 2.48
C CYS A 61 8.45 -10.94 3.58
N ASP A 62 8.87 -10.37 4.73
CA ASP A 62 9.33 -11.14 5.89
C ASP A 62 8.12 -11.69 6.67
N ARG A 63 7.79 -12.95 6.35
CA ARG A 63 6.64 -13.65 6.95
C ARG A 63 6.73 -13.71 8.47
N ASP A 64 7.89 -13.98 9.02
CA ASP A 64 8.05 -14.18 10.46
C ASP A 64 7.88 -12.85 11.20
N ALA A 65 8.50 -11.77 10.68
CA ALA A 65 8.34 -10.43 11.24
C ALA A 65 6.88 -9.94 11.16
N VAL A 66 6.19 -10.17 10.03
CA VAL A 66 4.77 -9.82 9.87
C VAL A 66 3.90 -10.61 10.85
N TYR A 67 4.11 -11.91 10.97
CA TYR A 67 3.31 -12.76 11.86
C TYR A 67 3.52 -12.39 13.32
N GLN A 68 4.78 -12.17 13.73
CA GLN A 68 5.11 -11.69 15.08
C GLN A 68 4.39 -10.37 15.38
N LEU A 69 4.40 -9.41 14.44
CA LEU A 69 3.72 -8.13 14.60
C LEU A 69 2.20 -8.30 14.81
N PHE A 70 1.57 -9.21 14.06
CA PHE A 70 0.14 -9.49 14.21
C PHE A 70 -0.17 -10.16 15.56
N GLU A 71 0.72 -11.03 16.05
CA GLU A 71 0.59 -11.63 17.38
C GLU A 71 0.76 -10.62 18.51
N GLU A 72 1.66 -9.66 18.37
CA GLU A 72 1.90 -8.63 19.38
C GLU A 72 0.76 -7.59 19.44
N GLU A 73 0.31 -7.10 18.28
CA GLU A 73 -0.56 -5.93 18.19
C GLU A 73 -2.05 -6.26 18.02
N HIS A 74 -2.40 -7.50 17.67
CA HIS A 74 -3.77 -7.94 17.43
C HIS A 74 -4.58 -6.93 16.59
N PRO A 75 -4.13 -6.61 15.36
CA PRO A 75 -4.73 -5.54 14.59
C PRO A 75 -6.18 -5.86 14.19
N ASP A 76 -7.01 -4.82 14.14
CA ASP A 76 -8.37 -4.90 13.60
C ASP A 76 -8.39 -4.74 12.07
N MET A 77 -7.44 -3.95 11.53
CA MET A 77 -7.42 -3.57 10.13
C MET A 77 -5.99 -3.46 9.62
N VAL A 78 -5.81 -3.76 8.35
CA VAL A 78 -4.56 -3.51 7.59
C VAL A 78 -4.85 -2.58 6.43
N VAL A 79 -4.01 -1.56 6.24
CA VAL A 79 -4.00 -0.68 5.08
C VAL A 79 -2.64 -0.79 4.41
N ASN A 80 -2.60 -1.37 3.21
CA ASN A 80 -1.36 -1.65 2.50
C ASN A 80 -1.04 -0.55 1.49
N PHE A 81 -0.09 0.33 1.84
CA PHE A 81 0.53 1.28 0.93
C PHE A 81 1.94 0.83 0.50
N ALA A 82 2.53 -0.17 1.16
CA ALA A 82 3.86 -0.66 0.81
C ALA A 82 3.87 -1.23 -0.61
N ALA A 83 4.71 -0.64 -1.45
CA ALA A 83 4.89 -1.06 -2.83
C ALA A 83 6.17 -0.46 -3.42
N GLU A 84 6.76 -1.16 -4.38
CA GLU A 84 7.60 -0.53 -5.38
C GLU A 84 6.70 0.17 -6.42
N SER A 85 6.96 1.46 -6.74
CA SER A 85 5.98 2.30 -7.44
C SER A 85 6.53 3.14 -8.60
N HIS A 86 7.82 3.05 -8.93
CA HIS A 86 8.41 3.82 -10.01
C HIS A 86 8.43 3.00 -11.31
N VAL A 87 7.68 3.46 -12.34
CA VAL A 87 7.52 2.72 -13.61
C VAL A 87 8.85 2.42 -14.28
N ASP A 88 9.74 3.43 -14.46
CA ASP A 88 11.03 3.23 -15.13
C ASP A 88 11.91 2.20 -14.40
N ARG A 89 11.95 2.25 -13.05
CA ARG A 89 12.64 1.24 -12.26
C ARG A 89 12.06 -0.16 -12.46
N SER A 90 10.76 -0.27 -12.73
CA SER A 90 10.12 -1.56 -13.00
C SER A 90 10.57 -2.16 -14.33
N ILE A 91 10.94 -1.30 -15.30
CA ILE A 91 11.48 -1.73 -16.59
C ILE A 91 12.92 -2.22 -16.42
N GLU A 92 13.72 -1.53 -15.60
CA GLU A 92 15.11 -1.90 -15.34
C GLU A 92 15.25 -3.14 -14.45
N ASN A 93 14.43 -3.24 -13.40
CA ASN A 93 14.47 -4.34 -12.42
C ASN A 93 13.06 -4.79 -12.03
N PRO A 94 12.37 -5.56 -12.86
CA PRO A 94 11.00 -6.01 -12.58
C PRO A 94 10.91 -6.96 -11.38
N GLY A 95 11.97 -7.69 -11.05
CA GLY A 95 11.97 -8.70 -10.00
C GLY A 95 11.57 -8.16 -8.63
N ILE A 96 12.09 -6.99 -8.23
CA ILE A 96 11.77 -6.39 -6.94
C ILE A 96 10.30 -5.97 -6.83
N PHE A 97 9.66 -5.61 -7.97
CA PHE A 97 8.23 -5.30 -8.02
C PHE A 97 7.37 -6.54 -7.81
N LEU A 98 7.76 -7.67 -8.40
CA LEU A 98 7.07 -8.94 -8.18
C LEU A 98 7.21 -9.39 -6.72
N GLU A 99 8.41 -9.31 -6.17
CA GLU A 99 8.68 -9.65 -4.78
C GLU A 99 7.86 -8.76 -3.83
N THR A 100 8.01 -7.44 -3.90
CA THR A 100 7.35 -6.53 -2.96
C THR A 100 5.84 -6.49 -3.18
N ASN A 101 5.38 -6.26 -4.41
CA ASN A 101 3.97 -5.97 -4.66
C ASN A 101 3.10 -7.23 -4.64
N ILE A 102 3.63 -8.39 -5.07
CA ILE A 102 2.87 -9.64 -5.13
C ILE A 102 3.15 -10.50 -3.91
N MET A 103 4.42 -10.87 -3.68
CA MET A 103 4.76 -11.77 -2.58
C MET A 103 4.54 -11.10 -1.22
N GLY A 104 4.90 -9.82 -1.06
CA GLY A 104 4.61 -9.07 0.15
C GLY A 104 3.09 -8.97 0.42
N THR A 105 2.28 -8.71 -0.62
CA THR A 105 0.82 -8.74 -0.49
C THR A 105 0.32 -10.13 -0.07
N SER A 106 0.88 -11.20 -0.62
CA SER A 106 0.53 -12.58 -0.23
C SER A 106 0.80 -12.85 1.24
N VAL A 107 1.95 -12.42 1.77
CA VAL A 107 2.30 -12.57 3.19
C VAL A 107 1.31 -11.83 4.08
N LEU A 108 0.95 -10.59 3.73
CA LEU A 108 -0.05 -9.81 4.47
C LEU A 108 -1.44 -10.47 4.44
N MET A 109 -1.86 -10.97 3.28
CA MET A 109 -3.16 -11.65 3.13
C MET A 109 -3.23 -12.95 3.93
N ASP A 110 -2.13 -13.73 3.95
CA ASP A 110 -2.02 -14.93 4.79
C ASP A 110 -2.10 -14.59 6.28
N ALA A 111 -1.41 -13.52 6.72
CA ALA A 111 -1.49 -13.03 8.09
C ALA A 111 -2.91 -12.57 8.44
N CYS A 112 -3.54 -11.77 7.57
CA CYS A 112 -4.93 -11.33 7.74
C CYS A 112 -5.89 -12.50 7.92
N ARG A 113 -5.74 -13.55 7.11
CA ARG A 113 -6.55 -14.77 7.20
C ARG A 113 -6.28 -15.52 8.51
N LYS A 114 -4.99 -15.74 8.86
CA LYS A 114 -4.58 -16.48 10.06
C LYS A 114 -5.11 -15.84 11.34
N TYR A 115 -5.03 -14.50 11.42
CA TYR A 115 -5.38 -13.74 12.62
C TYR A 115 -6.80 -13.16 12.60
N GLY A 116 -7.59 -13.44 11.59
CA GLY A 116 -9.02 -13.07 11.53
C GLY A 116 -9.26 -11.56 11.45
N ILE A 117 -8.48 -10.84 10.62
CA ILE A 117 -8.58 -9.38 10.49
C ILE A 117 -9.96 -8.96 9.99
N LYS A 118 -10.53 -7.91 10.59
CA LYS A 118 -11.88 -7.41 10.27
C LYS A 118 -11.94 -6.71 8.90
N ARG A 119 -10.84 -6.13 8.42
CA ARG A 119 -10.78 -5.45 7.13
C ARG A 119 -9.34 -5.33 6.61
N TYR A 120 -9.16 -5.59 5.33
CA TYR A 120 -7.93 -5.30 4.59
C TYR A 120 -8.22 -4.28 3.49
N HIS A 121 -7.36 -3.28 3.35
CA HIS A 121 -7.43 -2.31 2.27
C HIS A 121 -6.13 -2.32 1.46
N GLN A 122 -6.24 -2.48 0.14
CA GLN A 122 -5.14 -2.42 -0.82
C GLN A 122 -5.15 -1.08 -1.55
N ALA A 123 -4.09 -0.30 -1.39
CA ALA A 123 -3.84 0.84 -2.27
C ALA A 123 -3.22 0.36 -3.57
N SER A 124 -3.96 0.51 -4.66
CA SER A 124 -3.57 0.17 -6.02
C SER A 124 -3.41 1.42 -6.89
N SER A 125 -3.45 1.29 -8.20
CA SER A 125 -3.27 2.37 -9.17
C SER A 125 -4.26 2.21 -10.32
N ASP A 126 -4.68 3.31 -10.93
CA ASP A 126 -5.43 3.33 -12.19
C ASP A 126 -4.62 2.79 -13.36
N GLU A 127 -3.28 2.78 -13.27
CA GLU A 127 -2.40 2.20 -14.29
C GLU A 127 -2.65 0.70 -14.55
N VAL A 128 -3.39 0.01 -13.67
CA VAL A 128 -3.83 -1.37 -13.93
C VAL A 128 -4.82 -1.46 -15.08
N TYR A 129 -5.47 -0.36 -15.44
CA TYR A 129 -6.42 -0.28 -16.56
C TYR A 129 -5.76 0.07 -17.91
N GLY A 130 -4.48 0.47 -17.90
CA GLY A 130 -3.75 0.92 -19.09
C GLY A 130 -3.97 2.40 -19.40
N ASP A 131 -3.98 2.75 -20.67
CA ASP A 131 -4.01 4.13 -21.14
C ASP A 131 -5.37 4.49 -21.74
N LEU A 132 -5.80 5.73 -21.54
CA LEU A 132 -6.94 6.32 -22.23
C LEU A 132 -6.45 7.08 -23.48
N PRO A 133 -7.13 6.98 -24.62
CA PRO A 133 -6.81 7.77 -25.81
C PRO A 133 -6.91 9.28 -25.53
N LEU A 134 -5.90 10.05 -25.91
CA LEU A 134 -5.85 11.50 -25.68
C LEU A 134 -6.93 12.28 -26.43
N ASP A 135 -7.44 11.73 -27.53
CA ASP A 135 -8.50 12.29 -28.36
C ASP A 135 -9.93 11.93 -27.91
N ARG A 136 -10.05 11.20 -26.80
CA ARG A 136 -11.33 10.74 -26.24
C ARG A 136 -11.49 11.20 -24.78
N PRO A 137 -11.71 12.51 -24.54
CA PRO A 137 -11.88 13.04 -23.19
C PRO A 137 -13.20 12.62 -22.51
N ASP A 138 -14.07 11.94 -23.24
CA ASP A 138 -15.33 11.35 -22.77
C ASP A 138 -15.15 9.98 -22.10
N LEU A 139 -13.97 9.35 -22.23
CA LEU A 139 -13.68 8.06 -21.64
C LEU A 139 -13.10 8.18 -20.24
N PHE A 140 -13.57 7.33 -19.34
CA PHE A 140 -13.11 7.24 -17.96
C PHE A 140 -12.94 5.78 -17.56
N PHE A 141 -12.02 5.53 -16.63
CA PHE A 141 -11.94 4.24 -15.94
C PHE A 141 -13.10 4.11 -14.93
N THR A 142 -13.64 2.92 -14.84
CA THR A 142 -14.63 2.52 -13.84
C THR A 142 -14.16 1.23 -13.17
N GLU A 143 -14.85 0.81 -12.12
CA GLU A 143 -14.56 -0.45 -11.43
C GLU A 143 -14.78 -1.68 -12.34
N GLU A 144 -15.57 -1.53 -13.42
CA GLU A 144 -15.84 -2.58 -14.40
C GLU A 144 -14.86 -2.56 -15.58
N THR A 145 -14.00 -1.55 -15.68
CA THR A 145 -12.99 -1.47 -16.74
C THR A 145 -12.08 -2.69 -16.70
N PRO A 146 -11.88 -3.41 -17.80
CA PRO A 146 -10.97 -4.55 -17.86
C PRO A 146 -9.53 -4.15 -17.50
N ILE A 147 -8.83 -5.03 -16.78
CA ILE A 147 -7.41 -4.85 -16.49
C ILE A 147 -6.61 -5.03 -17.79
N HIS A 148 -5.80 -4.00 -18.12
CA HIS A 148 -4.98 -3.98 -19.34
C HIS A 148 -3.67 -3.24 -19.07
N THR A 149 -2.74 -3.91 -18.39
CA THR A 149 -1.50 -3.32 -17.90
C THR A 149 -0.48 -3.03 -19.01
N SER A 150 0.27 -1.92 -18.89
CA SER A 150 1.25 -1.45 -19.87
C SER A 150 2.71 -1.50 -19.37
N SER A 151 2.95 -1.85 -18.10
CA SER A 151 4.29 -1.88 -17.51
C SER A 151 4.46 -3.04 -16.51
N PRO A 152 5.71 -3.44 -16.16
CA PRO A 152 5.93 -4.39 -15.06
C PRO A 152 5.37 -3.91 -13.73
N TYR A 153 5.43 -2.60 -13.43
CA TYR A 153 4.79 -2.00 -12.27
C TYR A 153 3.29 -2.23 -12.28
N SER A 154 2.58 -1.78 -13.34
CA SER A 154 1.13 -1.92 -13.41
C SER A 154 0.70 -3.39 -13.39
N SER A 155 1.49 -4.29 -14.02
CA SER A 155 1.25 -5.74 -13.97
C SER A 155 1.39 -6.29 -12.54
N SER A 156 2.38 -5.84 -11.78
CA SER A 156 2.55 -6.26 -10.39
C SER A 156 1.42 -5.77 -9.48
N LYS A 157 0.93 -4.54 -9.70
CA LYS A 157 -0.23 -4.00 -8.97
C LYS A 157 -1.52 -4.75 -9.33
N ALA A 158 -1.75 -5.03 -10.61
CA ALA A 158 -2.90 -5.81 -11.06
C ALA A 158 -2.87 -7.24 -10.48
N ALA A 159 -1.71 -7.89 -10.46
CA ALA A 159 -1.57 -9.21 -9.85
C ALA A 159 -1.86 -9.19 -8.35
N ALA A 160 -1.41 -8.16 -7.62
CA ALA A 160 -1.74 -7.96 -6.22
C ALA A 160 -3.26 -7.77 -6.01
N ASP A 161 -3.92 -6.95 -6.85
CA ASP A 161 -5.38 -6.76 -6.80
C ASP A 161 -6.13 -8.08 -7.01
N LEU A 162 -5.74 -8.86 -8.02
CA LEU A 162 -6.35 -10.15 -8.31
C LEU A 162 -6.15 -11.14 -7.16
N LEU A 163 -4.98 -11.12 -6.51
CA LEU A 163 -4.70 -11.94 -5.32
C LEU A 163 -5.62 -11.55 -4.16
N VAL A 164 -5.77 -10.26 -3.88
CA VAL A 164 -6.66 -9.74 -2.82
C VAL A 164 -8.11 -10.18 -3.08
N LEU A 165 -8.60 -10.03 -4.32
CA LEU A 165 -9.94 -10.49 -4.71
C LEU A 165 -10.11 -12.01 -4.59
N ALA A 166 -9.06 -12.78 -4.92
CA ALA A 166 -9.07 -14.24 -4.76
C ALA A 166 -9.20 -14.65 -3.29
N TYR A 167 -8.50 -13.97 -2.37
CA TYR A 167 -8.64 -14.23 -0.93
C TYR A 167 -10.03 -13.89 -0.41
N HIS A 168 -10.62 -12.80 -0.88
CA HIS A 168 -12.02 -12.50 -0.58
C HIS A 168 -12.96 -13.64 -1.04
N ARG A 169 -12.83 -14.02 -2.31
CA ARG A 169 -13.71 -15.02 -2.91
C ARG A 169 -13.55 -16.42 -2.31
N THR A 170 -12.30 -16.80 -1.98
CA THR A 170 -11.98 -18.15 -1.52
C THR A 170 -12.17 -18.32 -0.02
N TYR A 171 -11.78 -17.30 0.76
CA TYR A 171 -11.73 -17.38 2.22
C TYR A 171 -12.71 -16.44 2.92
N GLY A 172 -13.45 -15.61 2.18
CA GLY A 172 -14.40 -14.65 2.76
C GLY A 172 -13.74 -13.47 3.47
N LEU A 173 -12.43 -13.21 3.24
CA LEU A 173 -11.73 -12.12 3.89
C LEU A 173 -12.34 -10.77 3.47
N PRO A 174 -12.72 -9.88 4.42
CA PRO A 174 -13.27 -8.56 4.09
C PRO A 174 -12.17 -7.66 3.52
N VAL A 175 -12.26 -7.35 2.23
CA VAL A 175 -11.26 -6.55 1.50
C VAL A 175 -11.89 -5.35 0.83
N SER A 176 -11.06 -4.35 0.56
CA SER A 176 -11.36 -3.23 -0.34
C SER A 176 -10.10 -2.85 -1.11
N ILE A 177 -10.27 -2.34 -2.32
CA ILE A 177 -9.17 -1.89 -3.19
C ILE A 177 -9.49 -0.46 -3.64
N SER A 178 -8.52 0.45 -3.54
CA SER A 178 -8.58 1.75 -4.20
C SER A 178 -7.60 1.77 -5.37
N ARG A 179 -8.04 2.24 -6.53
CA ARG A 179 -7.21 2.45 -7.72
C ARG A 179 -7.16 3.93 -7.98
N CYS A 180 -6.21 4.59 -7.33
CA CYS A 180 -6.07 6.04 -7.44
C CYS A 180 -5.24 6.42 -8.65
N SER A 181 -5.58 7.56 -9.26
CA SER A 181 -4.76 8.26 -10.22
C SER A 181 -3.57 8.93 -9.53
N ASN A 182 -2.82 9.77 -10.24
CA ASN A 182 -1.63 10.43 -9.70
C ASN A 182 -1.95 11.28 -8.48
N ASN A 183 -1.27 10.98 -7.37
CA ASN A 183 -1.37 11.75 -6.14
C ASN A 183 -0.27 12.82 -6.10
N TYR A 184 -0.56 13.94 -5.42
CA TYR A 184 0.42 14.98 -5.11
C TYR A 184 0.12 15.57 -3.73
N GLY A 185 1.14 16.11 -3.07
CA GLY A 185 0.99 16.69 -1.74
C GLY A 185 2.28 16.72 -0.93
N PRO A 186 2.18 17.04 0.38
CA PRO A 186 3.33 17.07 1.28
C PRO A 186 4.07 15.72 1.33
N TYR A 187 5.39 15.78 1.47
CA TYR A 187 6.28 14.61 1.55
C TYR A 187 6.37 13.76 0.27
N HIS A 188 5.93 14.32 -0.87
CA HIS A 188 6.06 13.65 -2.17
C HIS A 188 7.55 13.50 -2.51
N PHE A 189 7.96 12.26 -2.80
CA PHE A 189 9.38 11.97 -3.10
C PHE A 189 9.78 12.61 -4.43
N PRO A 190 10.98 13.24 -4.53
CA PRO A 190 11.40 14.02 -5.70
C PRO A 190 11.89 13.14 -6.87
N GLU A 191 11.06 12.22 -7.31
CA GLU A 191 11.22 11.39 -8.52
C GLU A 191 10.02 11.50 -9.47
N LYS A 192 8.98 12.19 -9.02
CA LYS A 192 7.74 12.36 -9.79
C LYS A 192 7.66 13.79 -10.36
N LEU A 193 6.82 13.97 -11.38
CA LEU A 193 6.76 15.20 -12.18
C LEU A 193 6.65 16.47 -11.33
N ILE A 194 5.68 16.56 -10.43
CA ILE A 194 5.41 17.79 -9.66
C ILE A 194 6.59 18.20 -8.78
N PRO A 195 7.18 17.32 -7.93
CA PRO A 195 8.29 17.72 -7.09
C PRO A 195 9.61 17.92 -7.86
N LEU A 196 9.69 17.55 -9.15
CA LEU A 196 10.84 17.82 -10.01
C LEU A 196 10.75 19.16 -10.73
N MET A 197 9.60 19.82 -10.77
CA MET A 197 9.36 21.13 -11.39
C MET A 197 9.67 22.29 -10.43
#